data_d1e9b4f9c28d4990af9629aa1005da1d
#
_entry.id   d1e9b4f9c28d4990af9629aa1005da1d
#
_cell.length_a   1.000
_cell.length_b   1.000
_cell.length_c   1.000
_cell.angle_alpha   90.00
_cell.angle_beta   90.00
_cell.angle_gamma   90.00
#
_symmetry.space_group_name_H-M   'P 1'
#
loop_
_entity.id
_entity.type
_entity.pdbx_description
1 polymer ?
#
loop_
_entity_poly.entity_id
_entity_poly.type
_entity_poly.pdbx_seq_one_letter_code
_entity_poly.pdbx_strand_id
1 'polypeptide(L)'
;MRDRNIVIAVLVSSMLALAACGSVNSGKTGAAEEAAAQGTLEMPNPWSESTNLDEAAKAAGVDFDPPVENSLPEGYEFVTYRYMDGLLESVYKRGDDEIVIRVSTKLSGAELSGDYNSYSKEWEENFKGLTVKCKGDGTLINCAIADVETTHFAVLINPGQEGKGLSADELKSIFMGMQAGPLETK
;
A
#
# COMPACT_ATOMS: atom_id res chain seq x y z
N MET A 1 37.89 25.12 28.87
CA MET A 1 39.05 25.07 27.97
C MET A 1 38.88 23.85 27.11
N ARG A 2 38.40 23.93 25.93
CA ARG A 2 39.03 24.07 24.64
C ARG A 2 37.96 23.80 23.55
N ASP A 3 37.53 24.88 22.94
CA ASP A 3 36.69 24.90 21.74
C ASP A 3 37.41 24.26 20.57
N ARG A 4 36.70 23.48 19.77
CA ARG A 4 37.14 23.11 18.42
C ARG A 4 35.99 23.27 17.45
N ASN A 5 35.92 24.46 16.88
CA ASN A 5 35.18 24.78 15.69
C ASN A 5 35.74 23.98 14.50
N ILE A 6 34.88 23.25 13.81
CA ILE A 6 35.18 22.68 12.50
C ILE A 6 34.30 23.41 11.48
N VAL A 7 34.98 24.26 10.70
CA VAL A 7 34.44 24.94 9.53
C VAL A 7 34.56 23.94 8.36
N ILE A 8 33.45 23.57 7.73
CA ILE A 8 33.47 22.84 6.49
C ILE A 8 33.14 23.81 5.36
N ALA A 9 34.13 23.99 4.51
CA ALA A 9 34.08 24.83 3.32
C ALA A 9 33.23 24.21 2.22
N VAL A 10 32.33 25.02 1.68
CA VAL A 10 31.55 24.74 0.48
C VAL A 10 32.43 24.97 -0.74
N LEU A 11 32.64 23.97 -1.56
CA LEU A 11 33.27 24.07 -2.88
C LEU A 11 32.16 24.09 -3.96
N VAL A 12 31.96 25.29 -4.47
CA VAL A 12 31.19 25.54 -5.69
C VAL A 12 32.15 25.34 -6.88
N SER A 13 31.79 24.47 -7.78
CA SER A 13 32.51 24.36 -9.09
C SER A 13 31.52 24.61 -10.22
N SER A 14 31.84 25.68 -10.90
CA SER A 14 31.15 26.29 -12.03
C SER A 14 31.44 25.62 -13.37
N MET A 15 30.42 25.62 -14.22
CA MET A 15 30.34 25.84 -15.66
C MET A 15 31.49 25.41 -16.59
N LEU A 16 31.09 24.72 -17.67
CA LEU A 16 31.61 25.04 -19.00
C LEU A 16 30.50 24.89 -20.05
N ALA A 17 30.14 26.02 -20.65
CA ALA A 17 29.35 26.09 -21.87
C ALA A 17 30.29 25.94 -23.05
N LEU A 18 29.96 25.10 -24.02
CA LEU A 18 30.59 25.12 -25.36
C LEU A 18 29.50 25.40 -26.39
N ALA A 19 29.57 26.63 -26.90
CA ALA A 19 28.91 27.02 -28.14
C ALA A 19 29.82 26.65 -29.33
N ALA A 20 29.27 25.93 -30.29
CA ALA A 20 29.88 25.81 -31.60
C ALA A 20 28.88 26.21 -32.68
N CYS A 21 29.12 27.37 -33.27
CA CYS A 21 28.50 27.82 -34.51
C CYS A 21 29.09 27.06 -35.69
N GLY A 22 28.23 26.63 -36.61
CA GLY A 22 28.60 26.15 -37.92
C GLY A 22 27.48 26.45 -38.91
N SER A 23 27.74 27.38 -39.79
CA SER A 23 26.88 27.95 -40.85
C SER A 23 26.79 27.08 -42.11
N VAL A 24 25.62 27.25 -42.79
CA VAL A 24 25.34 27.25 -44.25
C VAL A 24 25.21 25.89 -44.97
N ASN A 25 24.05 25.49 -45.44
CA ASN A 25 23.66 25.76 -46.84
C ASN A 25 22.23 25.34 -47.18
N SER A 26 21.65 26.06 -48.10
CA SER A 26 20.31 25.96 -48.66
C SER A 26 20.01 24.60 -49.32
N GLY A 27 18.76 24.13 -49.11
CA GLY A 27 18.19 23.03 -49.88
C GLY A 27 16.71 22.84 -49.50
N LYS A 28 15.84 23.39 -50.35
CA LYS A 28 14.40 23.38 -50.29
C LYS A 28 13.90 21.99 -50.68
N THR A 29 13.25 21.27 -49.77
CA THR A 29 12.16 20.33 -50.10
C THR A 29 11.39 20.01 -48.82
N GLY A 30 10.07 20.18 -48.91
CA GLY A 30 9.15 19.92 -47.79
C GLY A 30 9.06 18.43 -47.44
N ALA A 31 9.19 18.16 -46.19
CA ALA A 31 8.72 16.94 -45.57
C ALA A 31 8.06 17.36 -44.26
N ALA A 32 6.81 16.98 -44.11
CA ALA A 32 6.02 17.21 -42.94
C ALA A 32 6.76 16.67 -41.71
N GLU A 33 6.98 17.54 -40.76
CA GLU A 33 7.45 17.19 -39.42
C GLU A 33 6.26 16.52 -38.73
N GLU A 34 6.20 15.20 -38.81
CA GLU A 34 5.31 14.35 -38.02
C GLU A 34 5.83 14.44 -36.58
N ALA A 35 5.31 15.37 -35.82
CA ALA A 35 5.48 15.41 -34.38
C ALA A 35 4.95 14.09 -33.83
N ALA A 36 5.88 13.14 -33.58
CA ALA A 36 5.58 11.95 -32.83
C ALA A 36 5.15 12.40 -31.43
N ALA A 37 3.83 12.50 -31.24
CA ALA A 37 3.23 12.56 -29.93
C ALA A 37 3.66 11.28 -29.20
N GLN A 38 4.66 11.37 -28.35
CA GLN A 38 4.95 10.35 -27.33
C GLN A 38 3.75 10.37 -26.39
N GLY A 39 2.72 9.62 -26.73
CA GLY A 39 1.66 9.27 -25.80
C GLY A 39 2.33 8.49 -24.65
N THR A 40 2.38 9.10 -23.48
CA THR A 40 2.59 8.36 -22.26
C THR A 40 1.52 7.30 -22.22
N LEU A 41 1.91 6.02 -22.34
CA LEU A 41 1.03 4.90 -22.06
C LEU A 41 0.74 4.95 -20.57
N GLU A 42 -0.32 5.66 -20.19
CA GLU A 42 -0.87 5.54 -18.85
C GLU A 42 -1.37 4.10 -18.72
N MET A 43 -0.71 3.33 -17.87
CA MET A 43 -1.24 2.02 -17.49
C MET A 43 -2.58 2.28 -16.76
N PRO A 44 -3.68 1.69 -17.23
CA PRO A 44 -4.96 1.89 -16.57
C PRO A 44 -4.84 1.46 -15.11
N ASN A 45 -5.33 2.29 -14.20
CA ASN A 45 -5.46 1.91 -12.80
C ASN A 45 -6.41 0.70 -12.71
N PRO A 46 -5.97 -0.47 -12.23
CA PRO A 46 -6.82 -1.65 -12.17
C PRO A 46 -7.88 -1.57 -11.07
N TRP A 47 -7.75 -0.62 -10.15
CA TRP A 47 -8.64 -0.45 -9.02
C TRP A 47 -9.87 0.37 -9.39
N SER A 48 -11.04 -0.13 -8.99
CA SER A 48 -12.28 0.63 -8.89
C SER A 48 -12.51 1.02 -7.44
N GLU A 49 -13.26 2.10 -7.19
CA GLU A 49 -13.53 2.61 -5.84
C GLU A 49 -15.04 2.79 -5.62
N SER A 50 -15.49 2.54 -4.39
CA SER A 50 -16.86 2.80 -3.93
C SER A 50 -16.86 3.04 -2.42
N THR A 51 -17.79 3.83 -1.93
CA THR A 51 -18.09 3.93 -0.49
C THR A 51 -19.19 2.97 -0.04
N ASN A 52 -19.76 2.22 -0.98
CA ASN A 52 -20.81 1.23 -0.71
C ASN A 52 -20.17 -0.18 -0.69
N LEU A 53 -20.24 -0.85 0.47
CA LEU A 53 -19.69 -2.19 0.66
C LEU A 53 -20.35 -3.23 -0.25
N ASP A 54 -21.68 -3.24 -0.36
CA ASP A 54 -22.41 -4.25 -1.14
C ASP A 54 -22.04 -4.17 -2.63
N GLU A 55 -21.87 -2.95 -3.14
CA GLU A 55 -21.42 -2.71 -4.51
C GLU A 55 -19.99 -3.25 -4.71
N ALA A 56 -19.07 -2.87 -3.83
CA ALA A 56 -17.66 -3.25 -3.91
C ALA A 56 -17.46 -4.76 -3.74
N ALA A 57 -18.10 -5.37 -2.73
CA ALA A 57 -18.03 -6.80 -2.45
C ALA A 57 -18.61 -7.62 -3.61
N LYS A 58 -19.77 -7.22 -4.13
CA LYS A 58 -20.38 -7.86 -5.29
C LYS A 58 -19.50 -7.77 -6.55
N ALA A 59 -18.91 -6.61 -6.80
CA ALA A 59 -18.05 -6.41 -7.96
C ALA A 59 -16.73 -7.17 -7.83
N ALA A 60 -16.18 -7.26 -6.61
CA ALA A 60 -15.00 -8.08 -6.30
C ALA A 60 -15.29 -9.59 -6.33
N GLY A 61 -16.55 -10.01 -6.14
CA GLY A 61 -16.89 -11.40 -5.92
C GLY A 61 -16.36 -11.96 -4.60
N VAL A 62 -16.29 -11.11 -3.56
CA VAL A 62 -15.77 -11.43 -2.24
C VAL A 62 -16.82 -11.09 -1.20
N ASP A 63 -17.16 -12.05 -0.34
CA ASP A 63 -18.06 -11.85 0.81
C ASP A 63 -17.23 -11.51 2.04
N PHE A 64 -17.42 -10.31 2.56
CA PHE A 64 -16.59 -9.76 3.64
C PHE A 64 -17.34 -8.69 4.42
N ASP A 65 -17.35 -8.84 5.74
CA ASP A 65 -17.73 -7.80 6.66
C ASP A 65 -16.49 -7.10 7.22
N PRO A 66 -16.29 -5.82 6.94
CA PRO A 66 -15.16 -5.07 7.46
C PRO A 66 -15.23 -4.96 8.99
N PRO A 67 -14.10 -4.64 9.65
CA PRO A 67 -14.09 -4.50 11.11
C PRO A 67 -15.08 -3.42 11.55
N VAL A 68 -15.81 -3.71 12.62
CA VAL A 68 -16.70 -2.73 13.24
C VAL A 68 -15.86 -1.56 13.79
N GLU A 69 -16.45 -0.36 13.82
CA GLU A 69 -15.75 0.88 14.20
C GLU A 69 -14.97 0.75 15.53
N ASN A 70 -15.55 0.11 16.53
CA ASN A 70 -14.92 -0.09 17.85
C ASN A 70 -13.73 -1.07 17.85
N SER A 71 -13.46 -1.77 16.77
CA SER A 71 -12.33 -2.69 16.65
C SER A 71 -11.12 -2.07 15.98
N LEU A 72 -11.26 -0.88 15.43
CA LEU A 72 -10.16 -0.08 14.91
C LEU A 72 -9.50 0.72 16.06
N PRO A 73 -8.20 1.02 15.96
CA PRO A 73 -7.57 1.95 16.89
C PRO A 73 -8.22 3.33 16.84
N GLU A 74 -8.20 4.04 17.96
CA GLU A 74 -8.85 5.36 18.09
C GLU A 74 -8.38 6.35 17.01
N GLY A 75 -9.35 7.06 16.42
CA GLY A 75 -9.13 8.13 15.45
C GLY A 75 -8.95 7.67 14.01
N TYR A 76 -8.98 6.36 13.72
CA TYR A 76 -9.05 5.91 12.34
C TYR A 76 -10.48 5.99 11.82
N GLU A 77 -10.63 6.62 10.65
CA GLU A 77 -11.90 6.78 9.96
C GLU A 77 -11.88 6.05 8.62
N PHE A 78 -13.02 5.46 8.25
CA PHE A 78 -13.19 4.83 6.95
C PHE A 78 -13.10 5.87 5.83
N VAL A 79 -12.39 5.51 4.74
CA VAL A 79 -12.21 6.37 3.57
C VAL A 79 -12.95 5.82 2.35
N THR A 80 -12.63 4.60 1.93
CA THR A 80 -13.18 4.01 0.71
C THR A 80 -12.95 2.49 0.68
N TYR A 81 -13.74 1.80 -0.12
CA TYR A 81 -13.43 0.47 -0.63
C TYR A 81 -12.76 0.61 -1.99
N ARG A 82 -11.68 -0.15 -2.20
CA ARG A 82 -11.06 -0.36 -3.50
C ARG A 82 -11.21 -1.82 -3.87
N TYR A 83 -11.49 -2.10 -5.13
CA TYR A 83 -11.76 -3.47 -5.55
C TYR A 83 -11.31 -3.76 -6.98
N MET A 84 -11.01 -5.03 -7.21
CA MET A 84 -10.85 -5.65 -8.52
C MET A 84 -11.36 -7.10 -8.43
N ASP A 85 -11.41 -7.82 -9.54
CA ASP A 85 -11.89 -9.21 -9.56
C ASP A 85 -11.13 -10.09 -8.56
N GLY A 86 -11.85 -10.62 -7.57
CA GLY A 86 -11.33 -11.49 -6.52
C GLY A 86 -10.59 -10.80 -5.38
N LEU A 87 -10.57 -9.46 -5.31
CA LEU A 87 -9.89 -8.70 -4.27
C LEU A 87 -10.71 -7.48 -3.85
N LEU A 88 -10.99 -7.38 -2.56
CA LEU A 88 -11.61 -6.24 -1.91
C LEU A 88 -10.66 -5.65 -0.89
N GLU A 89 -10.59 -4.34 -0.83
CA GLU A 89 -9.77 -3.58 0.09
C GLU A 89 -10.61 -2.50 0.79
N SER A 90 -10.51 -2.41 2.11
CA SER A 90 -11.04 -1.28 2.88
C SER A 90 -9.90 -0.42 3.42
N VAL A 91 -10.03 0.89 3.26
CA VAL A 91 -9.00 1.87 3.59
C VAL A 91 -9.47 2.75 4.74
N TYR A 92 -8.65 2.87 5.77
CA TYR A 92 -8.89 3.71 6.94
C TYR A 92 -7.72 4.65 7.15
N LYS A 93 -7.98 5.89 7.60
CA LYS A 93 -6.94 6.89 7.83
C LYS A 93 -7.10 7.62 9.15
N ARG A 94 -5.94 8.01 9.69
CA ARG A 94 -5.80 8.90 10.86
C ARG A 94 -4.67 9.88 10.59
N GLY A 95 -5.01 11.07 10.08
CA GLY A 95 -4.00 12.02 9.58
C GLY A 95 -3.21 11.40 8.42
N ASP A 96 -1.90 11.25 8.60
CA ASP A 96 -1.01 10.62 7.61
C ASP A 96 -0.89 9.10 7.78
N ASP A 97 -1.42 8.54 8.87
CA ASP A 97 -1.39 7.10 9.11
C ASP A 97 -2.51 6.40 8.33
N GLU A 98 -2.22 5.20 7.82
CA GLU A 98 -3.14 4.40 7.02
C GLU A 98 -3.19 2.95 7.51
N ILE A 99 -4.41 2.41 7.56
CA ILE A 99 -4.67 0.97 7.67
C ILE A 99 -5.42 0.54 6.42
N VAL A 100 -4.91 -0.51 5.78
CA VAL A 100 -5.52 -1.13 4.61
C VAL A 100 -5.82 -2.58 4.95
N ILE A 101 -7.06 -2.99 4.80
CA ILE A 101 -7.49 -4.38 5.02
C ILE A 101 -7.90 -4.98 3.69
N ARG A 102 -7.20 -6.01 3.28
CA ARG A 102 -7.44 -6.76 2.03
C ARG A 102 -8.04 -8.11 2.33
N VAL A 103 -9.00 -8.51 1.52
CA VAL A 103 -9.58 -9.83 1.54
C VAL A 103 -9.69 -10.38 0.12
N SER A 104 -9.38 -11.67 -0.03
CA SER A 104 -9.42 -12.34 -1.33
C SER A 104 -9.72 -13.82 -1.17
N THR A 105 -10.38 -14.39 -2.18
CA THR A 105 -10.54 -15.84 -2.36
C THR A 105 -9.62 -16.39 -3.46
N LYS A 106 -8.83 -15.50 -4.10
CA LYS A 106 -7.95 -15.84 -5.24
C LYS A 106 -6.47 -15.61 -4.95
N LEU A 107 -6.16 -14.56 -4.19
CA LEU A 107 -4.80 -14.17 -3.85
C LEU A 107 -4.50 -14.50 -2.39
N SER A 108 -3.29 -14.92 -2.08
CA SER A 108 -2.84 -15.25 -0.72
C SER A 108 -1.41 -14.77 -0.46
N GLY A 109 -1.02 -14.75 0.81
CA GLY A 109 0.35 -14.43 1.21
C GLY A 109 0.86 -13.08 0.68
N ALA A 110 2.05 -13.10 0.08
CA ALA A 110 2.71 -11.89 -0.42
C ALA A 110 1.97 -11.24 -1.61
N GLU A 111 1.30 -12.04 -2.44
CA GLU A 111 0.50 -11.52 -3.57
C GLU A 111 -0.70 -10.71 -3.06
N LEU A 112 -1.38 -11.21 -2.01
CA LEU A 112 -2.49 -10.52 -1.40
C LEU A 112 -2.04 -9.23 -0.71
N SER A 113 -0.98 -9.31 0.09
CA SER A 113 -0.49 -8.12 0.80
C SER A 113 0.06 -7.06 -0.16
N GLY A 114 0.69 -7.47 -1.26
CA GLY A 114 1.41 -6.55 -2.14
C GLY A 114 2.51 -5.77 -1.42
N ASP A 115 2.87 -6.21 -0.20
CA ASP A 115 3.91 -5.59 0.61
C ASP A 115 5.22 -6.36 0.46
N TYR A 116 6.12 -5.79 -0.33
CA TYR A 116 7.44 -6.32 -0.61
C TYR A 116 8.55 -5.59 0.18
N ASN A 117 8.16 -4.79 1.19
CA ASN A 117 9.13 -4.13 2.05
C ASN A 117 9.85 -5.13 2.94
N SER A 118 11.10 -4.82 3.25
CA SER A 118 11.88 -5.57 4.25
C SER A 118 11.63 -4.99 5.64
N TYR A 119 11.40 -5.85 6.60
CA TYR A 119 11.20 -5.50 8.00
C TYR A 119 12.25 -6.20 8.88
N SER A 120 12.53 -5.63 10.05
CA SER A 120 13.53 -6.17 10.98
C SER A 120 13.15 -7.53 11.55
N LYS A 121 11.84 -7.82 11.63
CA LYS A 121 11.30 -9.07 12.19
C LYS A 121 10.13 -9.61 11.36
N GLU A 122 10.06 -10.94 11.33
CA GLU A 122 8.90 -11.71 10.90
C GLU A 122 8.61 -12.73 12.00
N TRP A 123 7.33 -12.87 12.40
CA TRP A 123 6.91 -13.80 13.46
C TRP A 123 5.45 -14.20 13.27
N GLU A 124 4.95 -15.07 14.15
CA GLU A 124 3.56 -15.48 14.17
C GLU A 124 2.90 -15.08 15.50
N GLU A 125 1.66 -14.60 15.39
CA GLU A 125 0.75 -14.38 16.51
C GLU A 125 -0.40 -15.39 16.45
N ASN A 126 -1.01 -15.68 17.61
CA ASN A 126 -2.19 -16.52 17.68
C ASN A 126 -3.37 -15.76 18.32
N PHE A 127 -4.38 -15.46 17.52
CA PHE A 127 -5.58 -14.76 17.96
C PHE A 127 -6.75 -15.74 18.06
N LYS A 128 -6.91 -16.35 19.26
CA LYS A 128 -7.99 -17.32 19.54
C LYS A 128 -8.06 -18.50 18.55
N GLY A 129 -6.91 -19.01 18.15
CA GLY A 129 -6.80 -20.13 17.20
C GLY A 129 -6.51 -19.71 15.77
N LEU A 130 -6.64 -18.45 15.41
CA LEU A 130 -6.21 -17.91 14.14
C LEU A 130 -4.70 -17.63 14.19
N THR A 131 -3.93 -18.30 13.34
CA THR A 131 -2.51 -18.01 13.16
C THR A 131 -2.35 -16.84 12.19
N VAL A 132 -1.65 -15.80 12.61
CA VAL A 132 -1.39 -14.57 11.85
C VAL A 132 0.11 -14.41 11.66
N LYS A 133 0.56 -14.34 10.42
CA LYS A 133 1.97 -14.05 10.08
C LYS A 133 2.17 -12.54 10.09
N CYS A 134 3.09 -12.08 10.91
CA CYS A 134 3.34 -10.67 11.17
C CYS A 134 4.73 -10.25 10.68
N LYS A 135 4.83 -9.01 10.19
CA LYS A 135 6.10 -8.34 9.84
C LYS A 135 6.12 -6.94 10.45
N GLY A 136 7.27 -6.51 10.93
CA GLY A 136 7.47 -5.22 11.58
C GLY A 136 8.79 -5.15 12.32
N ASP A 137 8.84 -4.39 13.43
CA ASP A 137 10.04 -4.25 14.27
C ASP A 137 10.15 -5.29 15.40
N GLY A 138 9.15 -6.14 15.55
CA GLY A 138 9.04 -7.15 16.63
C GLY A 138 8.23 -6.68 17.83
N THR A 139 7.78 -5.43 17.85
CA THR A 139 6.86 -4.82 18.81
C THR A 139 5.61 -4.31 18.12
N LEU A 140 5.82 -3.59 17.02
CA LEU A 140 4.77 -3.05 16.17
C LEU A 140 4.70 -3.83 14.86
N ILE A 141 3.49 -4.05 14.38
CA ILE A 141 3.16 -4.84 13.19
C ILE A 141 2.79 -3.90 12.06
N ASN A 142 3.48 -4.00 10.93
CA ASN A 142 3.21 -3.23 9.73
C ASN A 142 2.48 -4.04 8.65
N CYS A 143 2.68 -5.36 8.64
CA CYS A 143 1.98 -6.27 7.74
C CYS A 143 1.58 -7.52 8.49
N ALA A 144 0.31 -7.92 8.38
CA ALA A 144 -0.24 -9.12 8.97
C ALA A 144 -1.02 -9.90 7.93
N ILE A 145 -0.80 -11.21 7.85
CA ILE A 145 -1.44 -12.10 6.89
C ILE A 145 -2.05 -13.27 7.63
N ALA A 146 -3.30 -13.59 7.34
CA ALA A 146 -4.02 -14.73 7.90
C ALA A 146 -4.82 -15.44 6.83
N ASP A 147 -4.99 -16.74 7.00
CA ASP A 147 -5.78 -17.59 6.13
C ASP A 147 -6.89 -18.25 6.95
N VAL A 148 -8.14 -18.15 6.47
CA VAL A 148 -9.31 -18.80 7.05
C VAL A 148 -10.00 -19.59 5.95
N GLU A 149 -9.83 -20.92 5.95
CA GLU A 149 -10.33 -21.80 4.90
C GLU A 149 -9.89 -21.34 3.49
N THR A 150 -10.83 -20.88 2.67
CA THR A 150 -10.59 -20.37 1.31
C THR A 150 -10.49 -18.85 1.23
N THR A 151 -10.59 -18.16 2.37
CA THR A 151 -10.53 -16.71 2.43
C THR A 151 -9.19 -16.28 3.03
N HIS A 152 -8.54 -15.37 2.38
CA HIS A 152 -7.23 -14.85 2.73
C HIS A 152 -7.34 -13.37 3.12
N PHE A 153 -6.65 -12.99 4.19
CA PHE A 153 -6.66 -11.64 4.74
C PHE A 153 -5.26 -11.07 4.79
N ALA A 154 -5.13 -9.79 4.49
CA ALA A 154 -3.93 -9.01 4.79
C ALA A 154 -4.33 -7.67 5.43
N VAL A 155 -3.67 -7.32 6.53
CA VAL A 155 -3.79 -6.01 7.18
C VAL A 155 -2.45 -5.31 7.03
N LEU A 156 -2.45 -4.16 6.36
CA LEU A 156 -1.27 -3.33 6.11
C LEU A 156 -1.39 -2.05 6.92
N ILE A 157 -0.35 -1.71 7.64
CA ILE A 157 -0.30 -0.54 8.51
C ILE A 157 0.93 0.26 8.15
N ASN A 158 0.74 1.45 7.60
CA ASN A 158 1.83 2.33 7.17
C ASN A 158 2.95 1.55 6.45
N PRO A 159 2.67 0.87 5.30
CA PRO A 159 3.60 -0.04 4.66
C PRO A 159 4.97 0.61 4.40
N GLY A 160 6.04 -0.08 4.75
CA GLY A 160 7.41 0.42 4.60
C GLY A 160 7.84 1.44 5.66
N GLN A 161 6.98 1.77 6.64
CA GLN A 161 7.30 2.68 7.75
C GLN A 161 7.44 1.90 9.06
N GLU A 162 8.53 1.14 9.21
CA GLU A 162 8.83 0.40 10.43
C GLU A 162 8.80 1.33 11.66
N GLY A 163 8.21 0.87 12.77
CA GLY A 163 7.99 1.71 13.96
C GLY A 163 6.69 2.53 13.95
N LYS A 164 5.92 2.50 12.85
CA LYS A 164 4.57 3.08 12.75
C LYS A 164 3.48 2.02 12.55
N GLY A 165 3.64 0.85 13.13
CA GLY A 165 2.70 -0.25 13.08
C GLY A 165 1.66 -0.19 14.21
N LEU A 166 0.92 -1.29 14.35
CA LEU A 166 0.01 -1.55 15.46
C LEU A 166 0.61 -2.57 16.43
N SER A 167 0.21 -2.48 17.69
CA SER A 167 0.47 -3.53 18.67
C SER A 167 -0.33 -4.80 18.34
N ALA A 168 0.09 -5.94 18.89
CA ALA A 168 -0.61 -7.20 18.72
C ALA A 168 -2.06 -7.15 19.23
N ASP A 169 -2.34 -6.40 20.31
CA ASP A 169 -3.69 -6.27 20.87
C ASP A 169 -4.62 -5.43 19.94
N GLU A 170 -4.12 -4.34 19.36
CA GLU A 170 -4.87 -3.55 18.38
C GLU A 170 -5.15 -4.37 17.12
N LEU A 171 -4.15 -5.05 16.59
CA LEU A 171 -4.32 -5.94 15.44
C LEU A 171 -5.32 -7.05 15.70
N LYS A 172 -5.26 -7.67 16.89
CA LYS A 172 -6.23 -8.68 17.33
C LYS A 172 -7.64 -8.13 17.36
N SER A 173 -7.84 -6.89 17.84
CA SER A 173 -9.15 -6.23 17.82
C SER A 173 -9.69 -6.13 16.42
N ILE A 174 -8.86 -5.75 15.44
CA ILE A 174 -9.24 -5.68 14.02
C ILE A 174 -9.69 -7.06 13.54
N PHE A 175 -8.87 -8.10 13.71
CA PHE A 175 -9.22 -9.46 13.27
C PHE A 175 -10.48 -10.01 13.93
N MET A 176 -10.71 -9.69 15.23
CA MET A 176 -11.91 -10.13 15.94
C MET A 176 -13.15 -9.32 15.57
N GLY A 177 -12.98 -8.11 15.05
CA GLY A 177 -14.06 -7.25 14.58
C GLY A 177 -14.48 -7.52 13.13
N MET A 178 -13.64 -8.20 12.35
CA MET A 178 -14.00 -8.69 11.02
C MET A 178 -14.89 -9.93 11.21
N GLN A 179 -16.02 -9.95 10.53
CA GLN A 179 -16.80 -11.18 10.38
C GLN A 179 -16.49 -11.72 8.97
N ALA A 180 -15.84 -12.87 8.90
CA ALA A 180 -15.99 -13.68 7.71
C ALA A 180 -17.48 -14.00 7.63
N GLY A 181 -18.09 -13.73 6.46
CA GLY A 181 -19.53 -13.91 6.27
C GLY A 181 -20.02 -15.26 6.83
N PRO A 182 -21.30 -15.39 7.12
CA PRO A 182 -21.81 -16.50 7.92
C PRO A 182 -21.36 -17.80 7.29
N LEU A 183 -20.53 -18.54 8.02
CA LEU A 183 -20.36 -19.97 7.78
C LEU A 183 -21.74 -20.58 8.07
N GLU A 184 -22.65 -20.52 7.10
CA GLU A 184 -23.85 -21.33 7.11
C GLU A 184 -23.39 -22.79 7.08
N THR A 185 -23.20 -23.36 8.24
CA THR A 185 -23.17 -24.80 8.43
C THR A 185 -24.50 -25.36 7.93
N LYS A 186 -24.54 -25.81 6.69
CA LYS A 186 -25.58 -26.69 6.19
C LYS A 186 -25.34 -28.11 6.66
#